data_dc1954d8df60a7b38e911b7c38cc66ca
#
_entry.id   dc1954d8df60a7b38e911b7c38cc66ca
#
_cell.length_a   1.000
_cell.length_b   1.000
_cell.length_c   1.000
_cell.angle_alpha   90.00
_cell.angle_beta   90.00
_cell.angle_gamma   90.00
#
_symmetry.space_group_name_H-M   'P 1'
#
loop_
_entity.id
_entity.type
_entity.pdbx_description
1 polymer ?
#
loop_
_entity_poly.entity_id
_entity_poly.type
_entity_poly.pdbx_seq_one_letter_code
_entity_poly.pdbx_strand_id
1 'polypeptide(L)'
;MKAYSLLFLRISTGLLLVVWGLVRVMKPDVGAHVSDKYYSGLGSAHAIQLGWGAILLVVGALVIAGLWRRYSYAAQAVVLVTGALSIWKYLLDPFGMWLLDRASSQILFFPSLGMAAASLVLLAFLDEDRLSLDHMRAGARSDGGAG
;
A
#
# COMPACT_ATOMS: atom_id res chain seq x y z
N MET A 1 18.91 13.49 -6.70
CA MET A 1 17.46 13.74 -6.64
C MET A 1 16.64 12.44 -6.69
N LYS A 2 16.87 11.48 -7.62
CA LYS A 2 16.10 10.21 -7.71
C LYS A 2 15.98 9.43 -6.39
N ALA A 3 17.09 9.25 -5.66
CA ALA A 3 17.09 8.47 -4.41
C ALA A 3 16.17 9.07 -3.32
N TYR A 4 16.15 10.39 -3.19
CA TYR A 4 15.25 11.06 -2.24
C TYR A 4 13.79 11.00 -2.67
N SER A 5 13.51 11.09 -3.97
CA SER A 5 12.15 10.95 -4.50
C SER A 5 11.63 9.53 -4.26
N LEU A 6 12.45 8.50 -4.48
CA LEU A 6 12.09 7.11 -4.19
C LEU A 6 11.93 6.87 -2.69
N LEU A 7 12.79 7.45 -1.84
CA LEU A 7 12.64 7.41 -0.39
C LEU A 7 11.31 8.01 0.05
N PHE A 8 10.95 9.20 -0.46
CA PHE A 8 9.70 9.87 -0.13
C PHE A 8 8.49 9.04 -0.59
N LEU A 9 8.56 8.51 -1.82
CA LEU A 9 7.52 7.65 -2.38
C LEU A 9 7.31 6.39 -1.52
N ARG A 10 8.40 5.75 -1.12
CA ARG A 10 8.42 4.58 -0.25
C ARG A 10 7.79 4.86 1.12
N ILE A 11 8.21 5.94 1.77
CA ILE A 11 7.66 6.33 3.07
C ILE A 11 6.16 6.63 2.94
N SER A 12 5.75 7.39 1.94
CA SER A 12 4.35 7.78 1.74
C SER A 12 3.44 6.56 1.49
N THR A 13 3.85 5.67 0.60
CA THR A 13 3.07 4.47 0.27
C THR A 13 3.07 3.45 1.40
N GLY A 14 4.20 3.30 2.10
CA GLY A 14 4.29 2.43 3.28
C GLY A 14 3.45 2.96 4.45
N LEU A 15 3.46 4.27 4.71
CA LEU A 15 2.61 4.90 5.73
C LEU A 15 1.12 4.69 5.43
N LEU A 16 0.70 4.73 4.18
CA LEU A 16 -0.67 4.42 3.81
C LEU A 16 -1.08 3.03 4.30
N LEU A 17 -0.24 2.01 4.07
CA LEU A 17 -0.51 0.64 4.55
C LEU A 17 -0.53 0.58 6.08
N VAL A 18 0.39 1.27 6.76
CA VAL A 18 0.44 1.34 8.23
C VAL A 18 -0.84 1.96 8.77
N VAL A 19 -1.28 3.10 8.25
CA VAL A 19 -2.51 3.77 8.68
C VAL A 19 -3.73 2.87 8.49
N TRP A 20 -3.87 2.24 7.32
CA TRP A 20 -4.96 1.29 7.07
C TRP A 20 -4.87 0.03 7.93
N GLY A 21 -3.67 -0.46 8.21
CA GLY A 21 -3.44 -1.56 9.14
C GLY A 21 -3.86 -1.19 10.56
N LEU A 22 -3.48 0.00 11.04
CA LEU A 22 -3.87 0.51 12.36
C LEU A 22 -5.40 0.67 12.49
N VAL A 23 -6.06 1.22 11.47
CA VAL A 23 -7.53 1.35 11.48
C VAL A 23 -8.19 -0.02 11.64
N ARG A 24 -7.72 -1.05 10.94
CA ARG A 24 -8.28 -2.40 11.02
C ARG A 24 -8.03 -3.08 12.36
N VAL A 25 -6.88 -2.83 12.99
CA VAL A 25 -6.53 -3.42 14.28
C VAL A 25 -7.20 -2.67 15.44
N MET A 26 -7.18 -1.32 15.41
CA MET A 26 -7.70 -0.50 16.51
C MET A 26 -9.20 -0.28 16.44
N LYS A 27 -9.78 -0.28 15.22
CA LYS A 27 -11.21 -0.05 14.97
C LYS A 27 -11.72 -1.05 13.94
N PRO A 28 -11.75 -2.34 14.26
CA PRO A 28 -12.14 -3.40 13.32
C PRO A 28 -13.56 -3.23 12.78
N ASP A 29 -14.47 -2.62 13.55
CA ASP A 29 -15.82 -2.31 13.09
C ASP A 29 -15.84 -1.31 11.93
N VAL A 30 -14.95 -0.31 11.95
CA VAL A 30 -14.79 0.63 10.84
C VAL A 30 -14.23 -0.09 9.60
N GLY A 31 -13.24 -0.97 9.80
CA GLY A 31 -12.69 -1.81 8.73
C GLY A 31 -13.74 -2.75 8.13
N ALA A 32 -14.56 -3.37 8.96
CA ALA A 32 -15.66 -4.23 8.54
C ALA A 32 -16.70 -3.46 7.72
N HIS A 33 -17.13 -2.29 8.20
CA HIS A 33 -18.08 -1.42 7.49
C HIS A 33 -17.58 -1.00 6.10
N VAL A 34 -16.30 -0.66 5.98
CA VAL A 34 -15.67 -0.36 4.69
C VAL A 34 -15.65 -1.60 3.80
N SER A 35 -15.34 -2.78 4.36
CA SER A 35 -15.35 -4.05 3.61
C SER A 35 -16.75 -4.40 3.09
N ASP A 36 -17.77 -4.24 3.92
CA ASP A 36 -19.16 -4.51 3.53
C ASP A 36 -19.63 -3.57 2.43
N LYS A 37 -19.35 -2.28 2.58
CA LYS A 37 -19.85 -1.26 1.65
C LYS A 37 -19.13 -1.24 0.31
N TYR A 38 -17.81 -1.44 0.27
CA TYR A 38 -16.99 -1.21 -0.92
C TYR A 38 -16.34 -2.46 -1.49
N TYR A 39 -16.19 -3.53 -0.68
CA TYR A 39 -15.51 -4.77 -1.06
C TYR A 39 -16.42 -6.00 -1.00
N SER A 40 -17.74 -5.80 -1.15
CA SER A 40 -18.74 -6.88 -1.18
C SER A 40 -18.72 -7.79 0.06
N GLY A 41 -18.39 -7.26 1.22
CA GLY A 41 -18.34 -7.99 2.48
C GLY A 41 -17.16 -8.95 2.63
N LEU A 42 -16.21 -8.94 1.69
CA LEU A 42 -15.03 -9.79 1.78
C LEU A 42 -14.19 -9.39 3.00
N GLY A 43 -14.10 -10.31 3.95
CA GLY A 43 -13.28 -10.10 5.14
C GLY A 43 -13.88 -9.20 6.21
N SER A 44 -15.22 -9.06 6.29
CA SER A 44 -15.88 -8.28 7.33
C SER A 44 -15.79 -8.91 8.73
N ALA A 45 -15.53 -10.22 8.83
CA ALA A 45 -15.36 -10.89 10.12
C ALA A 45 -14.21 -10.28 10.94
N HIS A 46 -14.44 -10.03 12.22
CA HIS A 46 -13.51 -9.35 13.13
C HIS A 46 -12.09 -9.97 13.11
N ALA A 47 -11.98 -11.29 13.16
CA ALA A 47 -10.71 -12.00 13.12
C ALA A 47 -9.96 -11.77 11.79
N ILE A 48 -10.69 -11.69 10.66
CA ILE A 48 -10.11 -11.41 9.35
C ILE A 48 -9.60 -9.97 9.29
N GLN A 49 -10.35 -9.01 9.84
CA GLN A 49 -9.92 -7.61 9.92
C GLN A 49 -8.62 -7.46 10.73
N LEU A 50 -8.52 -8.13 11.87
CA LEU A 50 -7.30 -8.11 12.68
C LEU A 50 -6.11 -8.74 11.95
N GLY A 51 -6.30 -9.93 11.36
CA GLY A 51 -5.25 -10.61 10.61
C GLY A 51 -4.78 -9.80 9.39
N TRP A 52 -5.72 -9.26 8.61
CA TRP A 52 -5.39 -8.41 7.47
C TRP A 52 -4.70 -7.10 7.89
N GLY A 53 -5.18 -6.47 8.97
CA GLY A 53 -4.56 -5.29 9.55
C GLY A 53 -3.11 -5.55 9.98
N ALA A 54 -2.83 -6.68 10.63
CA ALA A 54 -1.48 -7.07 11.01
C ALA A 54 -0.56 -7.26 9.79
N ILE A 55 -1.05 -7.90 8.73
CA ILE A 55 -0.31 -8.04 7.46
C ILE A 55 0.03 -6.67 6.88
N LEU A 56 -0.92 -5.75 6.81
CA LEU A 56 -0.69 -4.39 6.30
C LEU A 56 0.35 -3.63 7.13
N LEU A 57 0.33 -3.77 8.45
CA LEU A 57 1.32 -3.17 9.35
C LEU A 57 2.73 -3.70 9.07
N VAL A 58 2.88 -5.01 8.97
CA VAL A 58 4.17 -5.65 8.69
C VAL A 58 4.69 -5.24 7.31
N VAL A 59 3.88 -5.35 6.27
CA VAL A 59 4.27 -4.97 4.90
C VAL A 59 4.62 -3.48 4.85
N GLY A 60 3.80 -2.61 5.44
CA GLY A 60 4.06 -1.17 5.48
C GLY A 60 5.37 -0.83 6.19
N ALA A 61 5.65 -1.45 7.33
CA ALA A 61 6.91 -1.27 8.06
C ALA A 61 8.12 -1.74 7.24
N LEU A 62 8.04 -2.91 6.59
CA LEU A 62 9.10 -3.43 5.72
C LEU A 62 9.36 -2.51 4.52
N VAL A 63 8.30 -1.97 3.92
CA VAL A 63 8.40 -1.01 2.82
C VAL A 63 9.07 0.28 3.30
N ILE A 64 8.64 0.87 4.42
CA ILE A 64 9.24 2.10 4.96
C ILE A 64 10.73 1.88 5.26
N ALA A 65 11.09 0.76 5.86
CA ALA A 65 12.48 0.42 6.14
C ALA A 65 13.29 0.10 4.88
N GLY A 66 12.64 -0.32 3.80
CA GLY A 66 13.30 -0.83 2.59
C GLY A 66 14.01 -2.15 2.84
N LEU A 67 13.35 -3.04 3.62
CA LEU A 67 13.80 -4.39 3.89
C LEU A 67 13.08 -5.40 3.00
N TRP A 68 13.83 -6.41 2.54
CA TRP A 68 13.34 -7.43 1.62
C TRP A 68 12.58 -6.80 0.43
N ARG A 69 13.18 -5.75 -0.14
CA ARG A 69 12.57 -4.87 -1.15
C ARG A 69 11.81 -5.60 -2.24
N ARG A 70 12.40 -6.68 -2.79
CA ARG A 70 11.76 -7.46 -3.86
C ARG A 70 10.40 -8.02 -3.44
N TYR A 71 10.28 -8.50 -2.21
CA TYR A 71 9.04 -9.09 -1.69
C TYR A 71 8.10 -8.06 -1.10
N SER A 72 8.61 -7.13 -0.30
CA SER A 72 7.79 -6.11 0.37
C SER A 72 7.16 -5.13 -0.63
N TYR A 73 7.90 -4.71 -1.66
CA TYR A 73 7.35 -3.82 -2.70
C TYR A 73 6.38 -4.56 -3.62
N ALA A 74 6.65 -5.84 -3.94
CA ALA A 74 5.70 -6.66 -4.69
C ALA A 74 4.40 -6.88 -3.89
N ALA A 75 4.50 -7.22 -2.59
CA ALA A 75 3.33 -7.36 -1.72
C ALA A 75 2.53 -6.07 -1.62
N GLN A 76 3.19 -4.92 -1.44
CA GLN A 76 2.56 -3.60 -1.45
C GLN A 76 1.84 -3.33 -2.78
N ALA A 77 2.50 -3.58 -3.91
CA ALA A 77 1.91 -3.38 -5.23
C ALA A 77 0.67 -4.25 -5.43
N VAL A 78 0.72 -5.53 -5.04
CA VAL A 78 -0.44 -6.42 -5.09
C VAL A 78 -1.59 -5.87 -4.25
N VAL A 79 -1.34 -5.44 -3.01
CA VAL A 79 -2.37 -4.89 -2.13
C VAL A 79 -3.00 -3.63 -2.72
N LEU A 80 -2.18 -2.66 -3.15
CA LEU A 80 -2.68 -1.37 -3.63
C LEU A 80 -3.37 -1.48 -5.00
N VAL A 81 -2.83 -2.29 -5.91
CA VAL A 81 -3.45 -2.51 -7.24
C VAL A 81 -4.76 -3.29 -7.08
N THR A 82 -4.78 -4.37 -6.30
CA THR A 82 -6.01 -5.12 -6.04
C THR A 82 -7.06 -4.26 -5.36
N GLY A 83 -6.64 -3.44 -4.37
CA GLY A 83 -7.52 -2.47 -3.72
C GLY A 83 -8.13 -1.49 -4.69
N ALA A 84 -7.32 -0.89 -5.57
CA ALA A 84 -7.81 0.02 -6.62
C ALA A 84 -8.76 -0.67 -7.60
N LEU A 85 -8.42 -1.89 -8.04
CA LEU A 85 -9.28 -2.68 -8.93
C LEU A 85 -10.61 -3.05 -8.27
N SER A 86 -10.64 -3.32 -6.97
CA SER A 86 -11.87 -3.64 -6.25
C SER A 86 -12.87 -2.50 -6.22
N ILE A 87 -12.37 -1.28 -6.24
CA ILE A 87 -13.18 -0.04 -6.25
C ILE A 87 -13.27 0.62 -7.64
N TRP A 88 -13.06 -0.15 -8.71
CA TRP A 88 -12.99 0.35 -10.09
C TRP A 88 -14.18 1.22 -10.50
N LYS A 89 -15.39 0.91 -10.02
CA LYS A 89 -16.60 1.70 -10.30
C LYS A 89 -16.47 3.14 -9.82
N TYR A 90 -15.89 3.33 -8.62
CA TYR A 90 -15.66 4.66 -8.04
C TYR A 90 -14.52 5.41 -8.72
N LEU A 91 -13.59 4.70 -9.35
CA LEU A 91 -12.50 5.30 -10.12
C LEU A 91 -12.97 5.76 -11.50
N LEU A 92 -13.87 5.01 -12.16
CA LEU A 92 -14.41 5.33 -13.48
C LEU A 92 -15.54 6.35 -13.43
N ASP A 93 -16.32 6.35 -12.33
CA ASP A 93 -17.44 7.29 -12.15
C ASP A 93 -17.39 7.99 -10.78
N PRO A 94 -16.38 8.86 -10.57
CA PRO A 94 -16.21 9.55 -9.29
C PRO A 94 -17.34 10.54 -8.97
N PHE A 95 -18.11 10.94 -9.97
CA PHE A 95 -19.22 11.89 -9.84
C PHE A 95 -20.61 11.24 -9.83
N GLY A 96 -20.72 9.94 -10.08
CA GLY A 96 -21.99 9.22 -10.11
C GLY A 96 -22.87 9.68 -11.29
N MET A 97 -22.30 9.65 -12.51
CA MET A 97 -22.99 10.11 -13.71
C MET A 97 -23.54 8.96 -14.55
N TRP A 98 -22.92 7.76 -14.49
CA TRP A 98 -23.27 6.61 -15.37
C TRP A 98 -23.27 5.24 -14.69
N LEU A 99 -22.37 4.95 -13.75
CA LEU A 99 -22.23 3.64 -13.10
C LEU A 99 -22.75 3.64 -11.66
N LEU A 100 -22.77 4.81 -11.03
CA LEU A 100 -23.12 5.01 -9.63
C LEU A 100 -24.14 6.15 -9.52
N ASP A 101 -24.99 6.09 -8.49
CA ASP A 101 -25.82 7.22 -8.11
C ASP A 101 -24.95 8.30 -7.43
N ARG A 102 -25.34 9.56 -7.57
CA ARG A 102 -24.64 10.70 -6.94
C ARG A 102 -24.46 10.55 -5.44
N ALA A 103 -25.43 9.93 -4.74
CA ALA A 103 -25.36 9.66 -3.32
C ALA A 103 -24.31 8.56 -2.96
N SER A 104 -23.99 7.69 -3.89
CA SER A 104 -23.05 6.58 -3.73
C SER A 104 -21.65 6.91 -4.24
N SER A 105 -21.48 7.99 -5.01
CA SER A 105 -20.19 8.40 -5.57
C SER A 105 -19.21 8.81 -4.46
N GLN A 106 -17.91 8.50 -4.66
CA GLN A 106 -16.86 8.76 -3.69
C GLN A 106 -15.59 9.25 -4.40
N ILE A 107 -15.50 10.56 -4.60
CA ILE A 107 -14.33 11.19 -5.21
C ILE A 107 -13.04 10.95 -4.42
N LEU A 108 -13.14 10.71 -3.11
CA LEU A 108 -12.00 10.44 -2.22
C LEU A 108 -11.27 9.14 -2.55
N PHE A 109 -11.85 8.25 -3.35
CA PHE A 109 -11.18 7.03 -3.81
C PHE A 109 -10.30 7.24 -5.04
N PHE A 110 -10.48 8.33 -5.76
CA PHE A 110 -9.70 8.60 -6.97
C PHE A 110 -8.17 8.61 -6.75
N PRO A 111 -7.62 9.14 -5.64
CA PRO A 111 -6.20 9.06 -5.34
C PRO A 111 -5.64 7.64 -5.22
N SER A 112 -6.48 6.62 -5.00
CA SER A 112 -6.04 5.21 -4.92
C SER A 112 -5.39 4.74 -6.22
N LEU A 113 -5.80 5.27 -7.37
CA LEU A 113 -5.15 5.00 -8.65
C LEU A 113 -3.71 5.50 -8.66
N GLY A 114 -3.47 6.72 -8.16
CA GLY A 114 -2.14 7.29 -8.03
C GLY A 114 -1.25 6.46 -7.07
N MET A 115 -1.82 5.96 -5.98
CA MET A 115 -1.10 5.12 -5.01
C MET A 115 -0.74 3.75 -5.60
N ALA A 116 -1.65 3.15 -6.38
CA ALA A 116 -1.36 1.92 -7.11
C ALA A 116 -0.22 2.14 -8.13
N ALA A 117 -0.29 3.21 -8.93
CA ALA A 117 0.79 3.57 -9.86
C ALA A 117 2.12 3.82 -9.14
N ALA A 118 2.10 4.53 -8.01
CA ALA A 118 3.28 4.80 -7.19
C ALA A 118 3.95 3.50 -6.67
N SER A 119 3.16 2.52 -6.28
CA SER A 119 3.68 1.22 -5.84
C SER A 119 4.35 0.43 -6.98
N LEU A 120 3.81 0.52 -8.19
CA LEU A 120 4.42 -0.07 -9.39
C LEU A 120 5.73 0.64 -9.77
N VAL A 121 5.80 1.97 -9.61
CA VAL A 121 7.03 2.74 -9.82
C VAL A 121 8.11 2.29 -8.84
N LEU A 122 7.78 2.12 -7.55
CA LEU A 122 8.75 1.60 -6.57
C LEU A 122 9.28 0.22 -6.95
N LEU A 123 8.42 -0.65 -7.45
CA LEU A 123 8.80 -1.99 -7.87
C LEU A 123 9.67 -1.96 -9.14
N ALA A 124 9.33 -1.10 -10.11
CA ALA A 124 10.08 -0.94 -11.36
C ALA A 124 11.49 -0.34 -11.15
N PHE A 125 11.63 0.58 -10.19
CA PHE A 125 12.90 1.26 -9.86
C PHE A 125 13.57 0.72 -8.60
N LEU A 126 13.35 -0.55 -8.30
CA LEU A 126 13.85 -1.23 -7.10
C LEU A 126 15.37 -1.11 -6.93
N ASP A 127 16.13 -1.22 -8.01
CA ASP A 127 17.59 -1.15 -7.98
C ASP A 127 18.12 0.29 -7.81
N GLU A 128 17.30 1.30 -8.10
CA GLU A 128 17.65 2.70 -7.94
C GLU A 128 17.35 3.24 -6.52
N ASP A 129 16.66 2.47 -5.69
CA ASP A 129 16.37 2.83 -4.29
C ASP A 129 17.57 2.57 -3.38
N ARG A 130 18.57 3.45 -3.49
CA ARG A 130 19.85 3.37 -2.77
C ARG A 130 19.77 3.70 -1.29
N LEU A 131 18.71 4.38 -0.83
CA LEU A 131 18.51 4.76 0.57
C LEU A 131 17.71 3.72 1.37
N SER A 132 17.60 2.49 0.87
CA SER A 132 16.99 1.36 1.56
C SER A 132 17.98 0.64 2.47
N LEU A 133 17.47 0.04 3.54
CA LEU A 133 18.31 -0.74 4.46
C LEU A 133 18.98 -1.94 3.77
N ASP A 134 18.30 -2.58 2.82
CA ASP A 134 18.90 -3.68 2.05
C ASP A 134 20.10 -3.21 1.24
N HIS A 135 20.02 -2.02 0.62
CA HIS A 135 21.14 -1.47 -0.14
C HIS A 135 22.33 -1.12 0.75
N MET A 136 22.06 -0.47 1.89
CA MET A 136 23.10 -0.12 2.87
C MET A 136 23.79 -1.36 3.45
N ARG A 137 23.05 -2.44 3.73
CA ARG A 137 23.61 -3.71 4.22
C ARG A 137 24.46 -4.42 3.16
N ALA A 138 24.07 -4.35 1.89
CA ALA A 138 24.87 -4.93 0.80
C ALA A 138 26.20 -4.19 0.64
N GLY A 139 26.22 -2.85 0.72
CA GLY A 139 27.45 -2.05 0.69
C GLY A 139 28.39 -2.36 1.85
N ALA A 140 27.89 -2.44 3.08
CA ALA A 140 28.68 -2.75 4.27
C ALA A 140 29.32 -4.14 4.22
N ARG A 141 28.71 -5.12 3.53
CA ARG A 141 29.29 -6.46 3.34
C ARG A 141 30.42 -6.49 2.33
N SER A 142 30.38 -5.64 1.31
CA SER A 142 31.44 -5.55 0.29
C SER A 142 32.72 -4.92 0.87
N ASP A 143 32.59 -3.96 1.79
CA ASP A 143 33.73 -3.25 2.39
C ASP A 143 34.41 -4.07 3.52
N GLY A 144 33.66 -4.93 4.21
CA GLY A 144 34.19 -5.79 5.28
C GLY A 144 34.88 -7.08 4.81
N GLY A 145 34.81 -7.42 3.52
CA GLY A 145 35.44 -8.62 2.94
C GLY A 145 36.81 -8.39 2.31
N ALA A 146 37.33 -7.16 2.34
CA ALA A 146 38.61 -6.76 1.72
C ALA A 146 39.75 -6.54 2.73
N GLY A 147 39.62 -7.04 3.99
CA GLY A 147 40.64 -6.95 5.05
C GLY A 147 41.31 -8.29 5.33
#